data_76002c726e07328fb496555deb2107b7
#
_entry.id   76002c726e07328fb496555deb2107b7
#
_cell.length_a   1.000
_cell.length_b   1.000
_cell.length_c   1.000
_cell.angle_alpha   90.00
_cell.angle_beta   90.00
_cell.angle_gamma   90.00
#
_symmetry.space_group_name_H-M   'P 1'
#
loop_
_entity.id
_entity.type
_entity.pdbx_description
1 polymer ?
#
loop_
_entity_poly.entity_id
_entity_poly.type
_entity_poly.pdbx_seq_one_letter_code
_entity_poly.pdbx_strand_id
1 'polypeptide(L)'
;MKITICNTEKEFFQQAAWRIAMTIVTCPDALIGLSTGRTTGGIHNALVKLYADHPFDTSHITVFGVDEITNISPDYFGCCYYMLLHEVVKPLGIPLENYVMPPTYSSDFKKECLHFEETLKLRGPVRLQVLGIVENGHLGFNQPGTPFGSTTWVSKMDKELDERIHRETNSPPDKVLGGLTLGIKNIMQSEKILLVANGARKARIIREALYGPITEAIPASILQLHPNCEVLVDDSAGSSI
;
A
#
# COMPACT_ATOMS: atom_id res chain seq x y z
N MET A 1 13.78 -12.73 -5.75
CA MET A 1 13.55 -11.26 -5.68
C MET A 1 14.27 -10.58 -6.84
N LYS A 2 13.59 -9.66 -7.52
CA LYS A 2 14.17 -8.83 -8.60
C LYS A 2 14.30 -7.39 -8.09
N ILE A 3 15.44 -6.76 -8.30
CA ILE A 3 15.68 -5.36 -7.91
C ILE A 3 15.92 -4.54 -9.16
N THR A 4 15.24 -3.39 -9.26
CA THR A 4 15.39 -2.42 -10.35
C THR A 4 15.68 -1.06 -9.74
N ILE A 5 16.78 -0.45 -10.12
CA ILE A 5 17.17 0.92 -9.75
C ILE A 5 16.93 1.82 -10.95
N CYS A 6 16.12 2.86 -10.79
CA CYS A 6 15.84 3.86 -11.80
C CYS A 6 16.76 5.06 -11.64
N ASN A 7 17.27 5.60 -12.73
CA ASN A 7 18.23 6.71 -12.69
C ASN A 7 17.61 8.04 -12.26
N THR A 8 16.29 8.16 -12.39
CA THR A 8 15.55 9.38 -12.01
C THR A 8 14.24 9.04 -11.31
N GLU A 9 13.75 9.94 -10.47
CA GLU A 9 12.45 9.83 -9.85
C GLU A 9 11.31 9.71 -10.87
N LYS A 10 11.40 10.45 -11.97
CA LYS A 10 10.42 10.37 -13.08
C LYS A 10 10.39 8.96 -13.69
N GLU A 11 11.55 8.38 -13.96
CA GLU A 11 11.66 7.00 -14.47
C GLU A 11 11.08 6.01 -13.46
N PHE A 12 11.39 6.17 -12.18
CA PHE A 12 10.86 5.36 -11.10
C PHE A 12 9.32 5.36 -11.09
N PHE A 13 8.67 6.53 -11.12
CA PHE A 13 7.22 6.61 -11.15
C PHE A 13 6.64 5.96 -12.41
N GLN A 14 7.23 6.20 -13.58
CA GLN A 14 6.79 5.60 -14.83
C GLN A 14 6.93 4.08 -14.82
N GLN A 15 8.06 3.57 -14.36
CA GLN A 15 8.31 2.13 -14.27
C GLN A 15 7.36 1.41 -13.31
N ALA A 16 7.00 2.05 -12.18
CA ALA A 16 6.01 1.51 -11.25
C ALA A 16 4.61 1.52 -11.89
N ALA A 17 4.20 2.63 -12.49
CA ALA A 17 2.93 2.78 -13.20
C ALA A 17 2.77 1.72 -14.31
N TRP A 18 3.81 1.48 -15.11
CA TRP A 18 3.82 0.43 -16.13
C TRP A 18 3.58 -0.97 -15.57
N ARG A 19 4.12 -1.30 -14.38
CA ARG A 19 3.90 -2.60 -13.74
C ARG A 19 2.46 -2.79 -13.30
N ILE A 20 1.83 -1.72 -12.82
CA ILE A 20 0.40 -1.74 -12.47
C ILE A 20 -0.44 -1.87 -13.74
N ALA A 21 -0.21 -1.02 -14.75
CA ALA A 21 -0.93 -1.05 -16.02
C ALA A 21 -0.80 -2.42 -16.73
N MET A 22 0.41 -2.99 -16.77
CA MET A 22 0.63 -4.32 -17.34
C MET A 22 -0.16 -5.42 -16.59
N THR A 23 -0.30 -5.32 -15.27
CA THR A 23 -1.13 -6.26 -14.52
C THR A 23 -2.60 -6.11 -14.92
N ILE A 24 -3.11 -4.88 -15.07
CA ILE A 24 -4.48 -4.62 -15.51
C ILE A 24 -4.73 -5.18 -16.90
N VAL A 25 -3.84 -4.91 -17.85
CA VAL A 25 -3.99 -5.33 -19.26
C VAL A 25 -3.89 -6.84 -19.42
N THR A 26 -3.00 -7.49 -18.66
CA THR A 26 -2.79 -8.95 -18.78
C THR A 26 -3.75 -9.79 -17.93
N CYS A 27 -4.37 -9.20 -16.91
CA CYS A 27 -5.33 -9.83 -16.02
C CYS A 27 -6.53 -8.88 -15.83
N PRO A 28 -7.50 -8.87 -16.75
CA PRO A 28 -8.60 -7.88 -16.73
C PRO A 28 -9.50 -7.93 -15.49
N ASP A 29 -9.51 -9.04 -14.75
CA ASP A 29 -10.23 -9.28 -13.50
C ASP A 29 -9.32 -9.19 -12.26
N ALA A 30 -8.13 -8.58 -12.39
CA ALA A 30 -7.16 -8.54 -11.32
C ALA A 30 -7.68 -7.89 -10.04
N LEU A 31 -7.38 -8.51 -8.89
CA LEU A 31 -7.47 -7.89 -7.57
C LEU A 31 -6.12 -7.25 -7.24
N ILE A 32 -6.10 -5.92 -7.12
CA ILE A 32 -4.87 -5.11 -6.96
C ILE A 32 -4.92 -4.35 -5.64
N GLY A 33 -3.95 -4.61 -4.77
CA GLY A 33 -3.77 -3.88 -3.52
C GLY A 33 -2.85 -2.68 -3.70
N LEU A 34 -3.30 -1.51 -3.28
CA LEU A 34 -2.54 -0.28 -3.36
C LEU A 34 -2.32 0.33 -1.97
N SER A 35 -1.13 0.86 -1.74
CA SER A 35 -0.81 1.69 -0.59
C SER A 35 -0.95 3.17 -0.94
N THR A 36 -1.14 4.01 0.07
CA THR A 36 -1.17 5.47 -0.07
C THR A 36 0.08 6.12 0.50
N GLY A 37 0.31 7.38 0.15
CA GLY A 37 1.43 8.17 0.64
C GLY A 37 2.20 8.89 -0.47
N ARG A 38 3.25 9.64 -0.08
CA ARG A 38 3.97 10.51 -1.04
C ARG A 38 4.59 9.74 -2.21
N THR A 39 5.22 8.60 -1.95
CA THR A 39 5.83 7.78 -3.00
C THR A 39 4.77 7.21 -3.94
N THR A 40 3.73 6.62 -3.38
CA THR A 40 2.67 5.98 -4.17
C THR A 40 1.79 7.00 -4.88
N GLY A 41 1.55 8.19 -4.33
CA GLY A 41 0.84 9.28 -5.01
C GLY A 41 1.54 9.71 -6.32
N GLY A 42 2.87 9.77 -6.33
CA GLY A 42 3.64 10.00 -7.57
C GLY A 42 3.45 8.88 -8.60
N ILE A 43 3.36 7.63 -8.13
CA ILE A 43 3.09 6.46 -8.99
C ILE A 43 1.65 6.52 -9.53
N HIS A 44 0.66 6.86 -8.69
CA HIS A 44 -0.74 7.01 -9.08
C HIS A 44 -0.90 8.09 -10.16
N ASN A 45 -0.26 9.25 -9.98
CA ASN A 45 -0.23 10.30 -10.99
C ASN A 45 0.36 9.84 -12.32
N ALA A 46 1.46 9.07 -12.27
CA ALA A 46 2.08 8.52 -13.47
C ALA A 46 1.17 7.46 -14.15
N LEU A 47 0.43 6.66 -13.37
CA LEU A 47 -0.53 5.69 -13.88
C LEU A 47 -1.72 6.37 -14.57
N VAL A 48 -2.26 7.42 -13.96
CA VAL A 48 -3.35 8.22 -14.55
C VAL A 48 -2.92 8.86 -15.86
N LYS A 49 -1.70 9.41 -15.89
CA LYS A 49 -1.16 9.97 -17.13
C LYS A 49 -0.98 8.90 -18.20
N LEU A 50 -0.43 7.74 -17.85
CA LEU A 50 -0.29 6.61 -18.76
C LEU A 50 -1.64 6.17 -19.32
N TYR A 51 -2.67 6.10 -18.48
CA TYR A 51 -4.04 5.76 -18.86
C TYR A 51 -4.64 6.82 -19.81
N ALA A 52 -4.42 8.09 -19.56
CA ALA A 52 -4.89 9.17 -20.43
C ALA A 52 -4.22 9.14 -21.80
N ASP A 53 -2.91 8.85 -21.86
CA ASP A 53 -2.14 8.78 -23.11
C ASP A 53 -2.44 7.46 -23.87
N HIS A 54 -2.72 6.36 -23.16
CA HIS A 54 -2.93 5.01 -23.70
C HIS A 54 -4.03 4.29 -22.91
N PRO A 55 -5.33 4.57 -23.18
CA PRO A 55 -6.42 3.96 -22.45
C PRO A 55 -6.46 2.44 -22.57
N PHE A 56 -6.79 1.75 -21.48
CA PHE A 56 -7.00 0.32 -21.37
C PHE A 56 -8.24 0.02 -20.54
N ASP A 57 -8.79 -1.18 -20.65
CA ASP A 57 -10.00 -1.55 -19.92
C ASP A 57 -9.71 -1.69 -18.40
N THR A 58 -10.51 -0.99 -17.60
CA THR A 58 -10.45 -0.98 -16.13
C THR A 58 -11.79 -1.40 -15.50
N SER A 59 -12.75 -1.81 -16.32
CA SER A 59 -14.12 -2.06 -15.87
C SER A 59 -14.30 -3.28 -14.97
N HIS A 60 -13.38 -4.24 -15.04
CA HIS A 60 -13.48 -5.51 -14.31
C HIS A 60 -12.46 -5.68 -13.20
N ILE A 61 -11.41 -4.85 -13.14
CA ILE A 61 -10.44 -4.92 -12.06
C ILE A 61 -11.06 -4.53 -10.71
N THR A 62 -10.57 -5.11 -9.65
CA THR A 62 -10.86 -4.67 -8.29
C THR A 62 -9.62 -4.02 -7.69
N VAL A 63 -9.77 -2.81 -7.15
CA VAL A 63 -8.73 -2.12 -6.38
C VAL A 63 -9.11 -2.12 -4.91
N PHE A 64 -8.14 -2.40 -4.04
CA PHE A 64 -8.32 -2.28 -2.60
C PHE A 64 -7.17 -1.53 -1.93
N GLY A 65 -7.47 -0.87 -0.80
CA GLY A 65 -6.43 -0.26 0.04
C GLY A 65 -5.86 -1.28 1.03
N VAL A 66 -4.54 -1.24 1.21
CA VAL A 66 -3.83 -2.11 2.17
C VAL A 66 -4.22 -1.80 3.61
N ASP A 67 -4.53 -0.55 3.85
CA ASP A 67 -4.80 0.00 5.18
C ASP A 67 -5.76 1.18 5.13
N GLU A 68 -6.30 1.54 6.30
CA GLU A 68 -7.13 2.72 6.50
C GLU A 68 -7.00 3.25 7.93
N ILE A 69 -7.18 4.54 8.09
CA ILE A 69 -7.22 5.20 9.40
C ILE A 69 -8.59 4.99 10.03
N THR A 70 -8.62 4.48 11.25
CA THR A 70 -9.88 4.26 11.98
C THR A 70 -10.32 5.49 12.77
N ASN A 71 -11.63 5.61 12.99
CA ASN A 71 -12.27 6.70 13.74
C ASN A 71 -12.09 8.08 13.12
N ILE A 72 -12.01 8.14 11.79
CA ILE A 72 -11.87 9.38 11.01
C ILE A 72 -12.98 9.46 9.96
N SER A 73 -13.37 10.68 9.52
CA SER A 73 -14.31 10.81 8.41
C SER A 73 -13.71 10.27 7.12
N PRO A 74 -14.45 9.48 6.34
CA PRO A 74 -14.00 9.05 5.01
C PRO A 74 -13.82 10.20 4.03
N ASP A 75 -14.40 11.39 4.33
CA ASP A 75 -14.23 12.62 3.54
C ASP A 75 -12.95 13.38 3.89
N TYR A 76 -12.20 12.92 4.90
CA TYR A 76 -10.92 13.53 5.22
C TYR A 76 -9.91 13.21 4.11
N PHE A 77 -9.34 14.26 3.51
CA PHE A 77 -8.43 14.15 2.36
C PHE A 77 -7.17 13.30 2.62
N GLY A 78 -6.79 13.12 3.88
CA GLY A 78 -5.64 12.32 4.31
C GLY A 78 -5.97 10.85 4.64
N CYS A 79 -7.25 10.40 4.56
CA CYS A 79 -7.57 8.99 4.71
C CYS A 79 -7.27 8.20 3.42
N CYS A 80 -6.95 6.91 3.57
CA CYS A 80 -6.56 6.09 2.42
C CYS A 80 -7.70 5.94 1.41
N TYR A 81 -8.94 5.84 1.91
CA TYR A 81 -10.14 5.81 1.05
C TYR A 81 -10.20 7.03 0.14
N TYR A 82 -10.12 8.24 0.71
CA TYR A 82 -10.22 9.47 -0.07
C TYR A 82 -9.08 9.58 -1.09
N MET A 83 -7.85 9.29 -0.66
CA MET A 83 -6.68 9.35 -1.53
C MET A 83 -6.81 8.42 -2.72
N LEU A 84 -7.06 7.12 -2.51
CA LEU A 84 -7.19 6.16 -3.62
C LEU A 84 -8.40 6.46 -4.52
N LEU A 85 -9.51 6.90 -3.94
CA LEU A 85 -10.69 7.29 -4.71
C LEU A 85 -10.38 8.38 -5.72
N HIS A 86 -9.62 9.41 -5.29
CA HIS A 86 -9.34 10.57 -6.12
C HIS A 86 -8.05 10.45 -6.95
N GLU A 87 -7.08 9.68 -6.49
CA GLU A 87 -5.82 9.49 -7.18
C GLU A 87 -5.87 8.36 -8.23
N VAL A 88 -6.76 7.36 -8.06
CA VAL A 88 -6.77 6.17 -8.92
C VAL A 88 -8.17 5.84 -9.44
N VAL A 89 -9.14 5.59 -8.52
CA VAL A 89 -10.43 4.99 -8.88
C VAL A 89 -11.21 5.87 -9.85
N LYS A 90 -11.46 7.13 -9.49
CA LYS A 90 -12.16 8.08 -10.36
C LYS A 90 -11.41 8.39 -11.66
N PRO A 91 -10.09 8.72 -11.62
CA PRO A 91 -9.36 9.03 -12.84
C PRO A 91 -9.26 7.88 -13.84
N LEU A 92 -9.20 6.63 -13.36
CA LEU A 92 -9.16 5.45 -14.22
C LEU A 92 -10.57 4.93 -14.60
N GLY A 93 -11.65 5.52 -14.09
CA GLY A 93 -13.01 5.09 -14.34
C GLY A 93 -13.36 3.71 -13.76
N ILE A 94 -12.69 3.29 -12.68
CA ILE A 94 -12.96 2.01 -12.02
C ILE A 94 -14.33 2.08 -11.35
N PRO A 95 -15.24 1.10 -11.58
CA PRO A 95 -16.55 1.06 -10.94
C PRO A 95 -16.43 1.05 -9.40
N LEU A 96 -17.29 1.81 -8.71
CA LEU A 96 -17.21 1.92 -7.25
C LEU A 96 -17.48 0.59 -6.53
N GLU A 97 -18.25 -0.31 -7.11
CA GLU A 97 -18.46 -1.68 -6.62
C GLU A 97 -17.20 -2.54 -6.69
N ASN A 98 -16.21 -2.11 -7.46
CA ASN A 98 -14.89 -2.72 -7.59
C ASN A 98 -13.82 -1.99 -6.76
N TYR A 99 -14.22 -1.05 -5.89
CA TYR A 99 -13.35 -0.37 -4.96
C TYR A 99 -13.62 -0.85 -3.54
N VAL A 100 -12.67 -1.59 -2.96
CA VAL A 100 -12.80 -2.24 -1.65
C VAL A 100 -11.86 -1.60 -0.66
N MET A 101 -12.41 -1.06 0.43
CA MET A 101 -11.62 -0.42 1.48
C MET A 101 -12.03 -0.94 2.86
N PRO A 102 -11.09 -1.00 3.80
CA PRO A 102 -11.47 -1.14 5.21
C PRO A 102 -12.32 0.06 5.66
N PRO A 103 -13.29 -0.14 6.56
CA PRO A 103 -14.11 0.97 7.04
C PRO A 103 -13.35 1.88 8.00
N THR A 104 -13.61 3.19 7.91
CA THR A 104 -13.06 4.17 8.84
C THR A 104 -13.78 4.18 10.20
N TYR A 105 -15.03 3.74 10.25
CA TYR A 105 -15.83 3.64 11.47
C TYR A 105 -16.43 2.26 11.63
N SER A 106 -16.39 1.74 12.85
CA SER A 106 -17.12 0.54 13.26
C SER A 106 -17.28 0.49 14.79
N SER A 107 -18.33 -0.17 15.24
CA SER A 107 -18.49 -0.56 16.64
C SER A 107 -17.70 -1.83 17.00
N ASP A 108 -17.25 -2.58 15.97
CA ASP A 108 -16.50 -3.83 16.13
C ASP A 108 -15.48 -4.01 14.99
N PHE A 109 -14.35 -3.35 15.12
CA PHE A 109 -13.27 -3.47 14.14
C PHE A 109 -12.72 -4.89 13.98
N LYS A 110 -12.85 -5.74 14.99
CA LYS A 110 -12.43 -7.14 14.86
C LYS A 110 -13.29 -7.89 13.83
N LYS A 111 -14.59 -7.64 13.85
CA LYS A 111 -15.51 -8.17 12.83
C LYS A 111 -15.22 -7.59 11.45
N GLU A 112 -14.91 -6.30 11.39
CA GLU A 112 -14.55 -5.64 10.11
C GLU A 112 -13.27 -6.21 9.50
N CYS A 113 -12.25 -6.50 10.31
CA CYS A 113 -11.04 -7.15 9.82
C CYS A 113 -11.34 -8.50 9.16
N LEU A 114 -12.17 -9.34 9.79
CA LEU A 114 -12.57 -10.63 9.21
C LEU A 114 -13.40 -10.45 7.94
N HIS A 115 -14.35 -9.53 7.94
CA HIS A 115 -15.18 -9.23 6.78
C HIS A 115 -14.35 -8.71 5.59
N PHE A 116 -13.36 -7.86 5.86
CA PHE A 116 -12.46 -7.36 4.82
C PHE A 116 -11.64 -8.50 4.20
N GLU A 117 -11.08 -9.41 5.01
CA GLU A 117 -10.37 -10.59 4.49
C GLU A 117 -11.28 -11.51 3.66
N GLU A 118 -12.50 -11.77 4.12
CA GLU A 118 -13.47 -12.57 3.40
C GLU A 118 -13.84 -11.93 2.06
N THR A 119 -14.05 -10.62 2.06
CA THR A 119 -14.36 -9.86 0.84
C THR A 119 -13.23 -9.99 -0.18
N LEU A 120 -11.97 -9.79 0.23
CA LEU A 120 -10.83 -9.94 -0.66
C LEU A 120 -10.69 -11.39 -1.17
N LYS A 121 -10.90 -12.37 -0.30
CA LYS A 121 -10.85 -13.79 -0.67
C LYS A 121 -11.91 -14.16 -1.71
N LEU A 122 -13.11 -13.61 -1.62
CA LEU A 122 -14.20 -13.84 -2.59
C LEU A 122 -13.91 -13.17 -3.94
N ARG A 123 -13.12 -12.10 -3.97
CA ARG A 123 -12.70 -11.42 -5.21
C ARG A 123 -11.56 -12.13 -5.93
N GLY A 124 -10.94 -13.12 -5.32
CA GLY A 124 -9.87 -13.93 -5.90
C GLY A 124 -8.49 -13.67 -5.29
N PRO A 125 -7.44 -14.29 -5.83
CA PRO A 125 -6.09 -14.04 -5.36
C PRO A 125 -5.65 -12.61 -5.68
N VAL A 126 -4.90 -11.99 -4.75
CA VAL A 126 -4.28 -10.68 -4.99
C VAL A 126 -3.19 -10.83 -6.05
N ARG A 127 -3.48 -10.36 -7.26
CA ARG A 127 -2.56 -10.45 -8.41
C ARG A 127 -1.33 -9.59 -8.26
N LEU A 128 -1.52 -8.39 -7.69
CA LEU A 128 -0.45 -7.45 -7.43
C LEU A 128 -0.72 -6.71 -6.12
N GLN A 129 0.26 -6.72 -5.23
CA GLN A 129 0.29 -5.90 -4.04
C GLN A 129 1.37 -4.85 -4.17
N VAL A 130 1.00 -3.57 -4.26
CA VAL A 130 1.95 -2.44 -4.26
C VAL A 130 2.14 -1.95 -2.84
N LEU A 131 3.38 -1.91 -2.38
CA LEU A 131 3.76 -1.52 -1.03
C LEU A 131 4.80 -0.41 -1.05
N GLY A 132 4.56 0.66 -0.30
CA GLY A 132 5.60 1.58 0.10
C GLY A 132 6.39 1.03 1.30
N ILE A 133 7.56 1.62 1.56
CA ILE A 133 8.32 1.38 2.78
C ILE A 133 8.69 2.73 3.42
N VAL A 134 8.62 2.79 4.73
CA VAL A 134 9.10 3.94 5.51
C VAL A 134 10.41 3.64 6.23
N GLU A 135 11.03 4.65 6.83
CA GLU A 135 12.38 4.59 7.39
C GLU A 135 12.57 3.55 8.52
N ASN A 136 11.47 3.10 9.16
CA ASN A 136 11.50 2.04 10.17
C ASN A 136 11.16 0.64 9.64
N GLY A 137 10.88 0.51 8.33
CA GLY A 137 10.66 -0.78 7.67
C GLY A 137 9.26 -1.37 7.81
N HIS A 138 8.25 -0.61 8.28
CA HIS A 138 6.89 -1.12 8.33
C HIS A 138 6.25 -1.27 6.93
N LEU A 139 5.27 -2.17 6.84
CA LEU A 139 4.44 -2.42 5.66
C LEU A 139 2.96 -2.15 6.02
N GLY A 140 2.31 -1.21 5.33
CA GLY A 140 1.01 -0.71 5.78
C GLY A 140 1.13 -0.14 7.20
N PHE A 141 0.22 -0.49 8.13
CA PHE A 141 0.39 -0.16 9.56
C PHE A 141 1.02 -1.29 10.39
N ASN A 142 1.69 -2.25 9.77
CA ASN A 142 2.45 -3.28 10.48
C ASN A 142 3.79 -2.71 10.96
N GLN A 143 3.78 -2.13 12.16
CA GLN A 143 4.94 -1.49 12.80
C GLN A 143 6.04 -2.50 13.19
N PRO A 144 7.28 -2.06 13.46
CA PRO A 144 8.32 -2.90 14.05
C PRO A 144 7.80 -3.69 15.26
N GLY A 145 8.08 -5.00 15.27
CA GLY A 145 7.58 -5.95 16.27
C GLY A 145 6.26 -6.61 15.92
N THR A 146 5.65 -6.29 14.77
CA THR A 146 4.45 -7.02 14.30
C THR A 146 4.82 -8.45 13.93
N PRO A 147 4.13 -9.47 14.51
CA PRO A 147 4.38 -10.87 14.17
C PRO A 147 4.18 -11.16 12.69
N PHE A 148 5.07 -11.92 12.06
CA PHE A 148 4.94 -12.32 10.66
C PHE A 148 3.67 -13.14 10.36
N GLY A 149 3.12 -13.82 11.36
CA GLY A 149 1.87 -14.56 11.26
C GLY A 149 0.59 -13.70 11.38
N SER A 150 0.71 -12.37 11.55
CA SER A 150 -0.46 -11.50 11.73
C SER A 150 -1.37 -11.49 10.50
N THR A 151 -2.66 -11.60 10.76
CA THR A 151 -3.76 -11.36 9.81
C THR A 151 -4.24 -9.91 9.93
N THR A 152 -5.26 -9.51 9.20
CA THR A 152 -5.81 -8.16 9.25
C THR A 152 -6.18 -7.76 10.68
N TRP A 153 -5.76 -6.59 11.09
CA TRP A 153 -5.91 -6.11 12.47
C TRP A 153 -5.90 -4.59 12.56
N VAL A 154 -6.25 -4.06 13.74
CA VAL A 154 -6.11 -2.64 14.04
C VAL A 154 -4.85 -2.41 14.86
N SER A 155 -3.89 -1.77 14.22
CA SER A 155 -2.64 -1.34 14.83
C SER A 155 -2.82 -0.01 15.56
N LYS A 156 -1.99 0.23 16.58
CA LYS A 156 -1.87 1.58 17.14
C LYS A 156 -1.26 2.51 16.11
N MET A 157 -1.75 3.74 16.11
CA MET A 157 -1.19 4.78 15.25
C MET A 157 0.21 5.18 15.73
N ASP A 158 1.08 5.50 14.79
CA ASP A 158 2.33 6.21 15.07
C ASP A 158 2.03 7.59 15.65
N LYS A 159 2.78 8.00 16.68
CA LYS A 159 2.50 9.23 17.43
C LYS A 159 2.54 10.49 16.55
N GLU A 160 3.50 10.59 15.65
CA GLU A 160 3.64 11.75 14.76
C GLU A 160 2.46 11.84 13.79
N LEU A 161 2.05 10.70 13.24
CA LEU A 161 0.89 10.61 12.36
C LEU A 161 -0.41 10.91 13.12
N ASP A 162 -0.57 10.35 14.31
CA ASP A 162 -1.73 10.58 15.19
C ASP A 162 -1.88 12.07 15.51
N GLU A 163 -0.83 12.73 15.99
CA GLU A 163 -0.83 14.16 16.28
C GLU A 163 -1.13 15.03 15.04
N ARG A 164 -0.62 14.61 13.87
CA ARG A 164 -0.90 15.31 12.62
C ARG A 164 -2.38 15.22 12.26
N ILE A 165 -2.97 14.03 12.32
CA ILE A 165 -4.38 13.82 11.98
C ILE A 165 -5.28 14.59 12.94
N HIS A 166 -5.01 14.57 14.24
CA HIS A 166 -5.75 15.36 15.22
C HIS A 166 -5.74 16.87 14.88
N ARG A 167 -4.59 17.42 14.49
CA ARG A 167 -4.49 18.83 14.07
C ARG A 167 -5.27 19.12 12.79
N GLU A 168 -5.11 18.27 11.76
CA GLU A 168 -5.71 18.50 10.45
C GLU A 168 -7.23 18.32 10.46
N THR A 169 -7.75 17.45 11.34
CA THR A 169 -9.19 17.18 11.45
C THR A 169 -9.88 17.93 12.57
N ASN A 170 -9.12 18.68 13.38
CA ASN A 170 -9.61 19.32 14.61
C ASN A 170 -10.34 18.30 15.53
N SER A 171 -9.89 17.07 15.54
CA SER A 171 -10.44 16.00 16.38
C SER A 171 -10.01 16.19 17.84
N PRO A 172 -10.87 15.83 18.82
CA PRO A 172 -10.49 15.86 20.22
C PRO A 172 -9.25 15.00 20.49
N PRO A 173 -8.29 15.44 21.35
CA PRO A 173 -7.06 14.70 21.61
C PRO A 173 -7.25 13.33 22.29
N ASP A 174 -8.40 13.13 22.94
CA ASP A 174 -8.80 11.87 23.57
C ASP A 174 -9.46 10.89 22.61
N LYS A 175 -9.70 11.28 21.37
CA LYS A 175 -10.22 10.39 20.33
C LYS A 175 -9.13 9.39 19.91
N VAL A 176 -9.38 8.13 20.15
CA VAL A 176 -8.42 7.05 19.80
C VAL A 176 -8.47 6.80 18.29
N LEU A 177 -7.36 7.08 17.61
CA LEU A 177 -7.13 6.70 16.23
C LEU A 177 -6.37 5.38 16.16
N GLY A 178 -6.53 4.66 15.04
CA GLY A 178 -5.81 3.43 14.77
C GLY A 178 -5.59 3.24 13.27
N GLY A 179 -4.81 2.27 12.90
CA GLY A 179 -4.61 1.85 11.52
C GLY A 179 -5.15 0.44 11.30
N LEU A 180 -6.31 0.29 10.64
CA LEU A 180 -6.74 -1.01 10.17
C LEU A 180 -5.87 -1.39 8.98
N THR A 181 -5.19 -2.52 9.03
CA THR A 181 -4.22 -2.93 8.00
C THR A 181 -4.29 -4.42 7.71
N LEU A 182 -4.04 -4.79 6.45
CA LEU A 182 -3.72 -6.18 6.14
C LEU A 182 -2.52 -6.61 6.96
N GLY A 183 -2.61 -7.77 7.62
CA GLY A 183 -1.48 -8.35 8.32
C GLY A 183 -0.39 -8.86 7.37
N ILE A 184 0.79 -9.10 7.90
CA ILE A 184 1.94 -9.54 7.11
C ILE A 184 1.66 -10.87 6.42
N LYS A 185 0.96 -11.80 7.09
CA LYS A 185 0.55 -13.07 6.49
C LYS A 185 -0.31 -12.88 5.24
N ASN A 186 -1.28 -11.94 5.27
CA ASN A 186 -2.14 -11.66 4.12
C ASN A 186 -1.35 -11.03 2.97
N ILE A 187 -0.45 -10.09 3.28
CA ILE A 187 0.45 -9.47 2.30
C ILE A 187 1.29 -10.54 1.58
N MET A 188 1.87 -11.47 2.34
CA MET A 188 2.72 -12.55 1.81
C MET A 188 1.97 -13.59 0.97
N GLN A 189 0.65 -13.60 0.99
CA GLN A 189 -0.20 -14.46 0.15
C GLN A 189 -0.47 -13.88 -1.24
N SER A 190 -0.06 -12.65 -1.52
CA SER A 190 -0.19 -12.05 -2.85
C SER A 190 0.63 -12.81 -3.90
N GLU A 191 0.15 -12.91 -5.12
CA GLU A 191 0.89 -13.59 -6.20
C GLU A 191 2.15 -12.84 -6.62
N LYS A 192 2.07 -11.49 -6.58
CA LYS A 192 3.20 -10.61 -6.83
C LYS A 192 3.18 -9.44 -5.84
N ILE A 193 4.35 -9.12 -5.32
CA ILE A 193 4.57 -7.91 -4.52
C ILE A 193 5.49 -6.97 -5.29
N LEU A 194 5.09 -5.70 -5.38
CA LEU A 194 5.90 -4.59 -5.85
C LEU A 194 6.22 -3.66 -4.67
N LEU A 195 7.42 -3.80 -4.11
CA LEU A 195 7.93 -2.89 -3.10
C LEU A 195 8.52 -1.66 -3.78
N VAL A 196 8.06 -0.47 -3.41
CA VAL A 196 8.49 0.80 -4.01
C VAL A 196 9.09 1.74 -2.98
N ALA A 197 10.21 2.37 -3.31
CA ALA A 197 10.83 3.39 -2.46
C ALA A 197 11.57 4.42 -3.30
N ASN A 198 11.49 5.70 -2.92
CA ASN A 198 12.26 6.78 -3.49
C ASN A 198 12.84 7.70 -2.41
N GLY A 199 13.96 8.33 -2.75
CA GLY A 199 14.65 9.30 -1.92
C GLY A 199 15.68 8.70 -0.95
N ALA A 200 16.75 9.43 -0.72
CA ALA A 200 17.94 8.99 0.04
C ALA A 200 17.64 8.51 1.47
N ARG A 201 16.59 9.04 2.13
CA ARG A 201 16.19 8.59 3.48
C ARG A 201 15.82 7.11 3.54
N LYS A 202 15.48 6.50 2.40
CA LYS A 202 15.09 5.08 2.31
C LYS A 202 16.27 4.14 2.08
N ALA A 203 17.45 4.65 1.67
CA ALA A 203 18.59 3.83 1.29
C ALA A 203 18.99 2.81 2.39
N ARG A 204 19.09 3.27 3.65
CA ARG A 204 19.43 2.40 4.78
C ARG A 204 18.39 1.29 4.98
N ILE A 205 17.11 1.66 5.06
CA ILE A 205 16.07 0.67 5.36
C ILE A 205 15.85 -0.31 4.20
N ILE A 206 16.02 0.12 2.95
CA ILE A 206 15.99 -0.77 1.78
C ILE A 206 17.12 -1.80 1.89
N ARG A 207 18.34 -1.38 2.18
CA ARG A 207 19.45 -2.30 2.39
C ARG A 207 19.17 -3.28 3.54
N GLU A 208 18.73 -2.79 4.69
CA GLU A 208 18.41 -3.63 5.85
C GLU A 208 17.27 -4.63 5.55
N ALA A 209 16.22 -4.19 4.87
CA ALA A 209 15.09 -5.05 4.50
C ALA A 209 15.48 -6.13 3.48
N LEU A 210 16.40 -5.85 2.55
CA LEU A 210 16.72 -6.77 1.45
C LEU A 210 17.89 -7.71 1.76
N TYR A 211 18.84 -7.27 2.59
CA TYR A 211 20.10 -8.00 2.84
C TYR A 211 20.39 -8.22 4.32
N GLY A 212 19.62 -7.61 5.22
CA GLY A 212 19.72 -7.84 6.65
C GLY A 212 19.03 -9.13 7.09
N PRO A 213 19.07 -9.44 8.39
CA PRO A 213 18.33 -10.56 8.95
C PRO A 213 16.82 -10.40 8.75
N ILE A 214 16.13 -11.51 8.51
CA ILE A 214 14.67 -11.53 8.50
C ILE A 214 14.22 -11.45 9.96
N THR A 215 13.57 -10.35 10.31
CA THR A 215 13.18 -10.05 11.70
C THR A 215 11.92 -9.18 11.76
N GLU A 216 11.08 -9.43 12.75
CA GLU A 216 9.89 -8.61 13.02
C GLU A 216 10.25 -7.16 13.41
N ALA A 217 11.48 -6.90 13.84
CA ALA A 217 11.98 -5.54 14.06
C ALA A 217 12.03 -4.70 12.75
N ILE A 218 12.10 -5.36 11.60
CA ILE A 218 12.00 -4.76 10.25
C ILE A 218 10.98 -5.57 9.47
N PRO A 219 9.67 -5.27 9.57
CA PRO A 219 8.62 -6.06 8.95
C PRO A 219 8.84 -6.33 7.46
N ALA A 220 9.37 -5.36 6.71
CA ALA A 220 9.67 -5.52 5.29
C ALA A 220 10.74 -6.59 4.99
N SER A 221 11.54 -7.01 5.98
CA SER A 221 12.56 -8.05 5.79
C SER A 221 11.98 -9.41 5.39
N ILE A 222 10.72 -9.69 5.75
CA ILE A 222 10.02 -10.94 5.36
C ILE A 222 9.86 -11.06 3.84
N LEU A 223 9.87 -9.95 3.11
CA LEU A 223 9.74 -9.95 1.65
C LEU A 223 10.88 -10.69 0.95
N GLN A 224 12.02 -10.91 1.64
CA GLN A 224 13.10 -11.77 1.16
C GLN A 224 12.62 -13.21 0.88
N LEU A 225 11.59 -13.69 1.59
CA LEU A 225 11.02 -15.03 1.43
C LEU A 225 9.89 -15.09 0.38
N HIS A 226 9.44 -13.95 -0.14
CA HIS A 226 8.35 -13.95 -1.10
C HIS A 226 8.84 -14.43 -2.47
N PRO A 227 8.20 -15.45 -3.10
CA PRO A 227 8.69 -16.06 -4.34
C PRO A 227 8.70 -15.08 -5.53
N ASN A 228 7.80 -14.09 -5.53
CA ASN A 228 7.62 -13.13 -6.62
C ASN A 228 7.56 -11.69 -6.10
N CYS A 229 8.62 -11.27 -5.41
CA CYS A 229 8.81 -9.89 -4.95
C CYS A 229 9.72 -9.14 -5.92
N GLU A 230 9.22 -8.02 -6.43
CA GLU A 230 10.00 -7.05 -7.20
C GLU A 230 10.19 -5.79 -6.35
N VAL A 231 11.42 -5.30 -6.28
CA VAL A 231 11.79 -4.06 -5.59
C VAL A 231 12.16 -3.03 -6.64
N LEU A 232 11.47 -1.91 -6.63
CA LEU A 232 11.73 -0.80 -7.52
C LEU A 232 12.10 0.43 -6.69
N VAL A 233 13.25 1.01 -6.96
CA VAL A 233 13.77 2.18 -6.24
C VAL A 233 14.34 3.21 -7.24
N ASP A 234 14.37 4.48 -6.82
CA ASP A 234 15.19 5.46 -7.50
C ASP A 234 16.67 5.32 -7.11
N ASP A 235 17.56 6.00 -7.83
CA ASP A 235 19.01 5.99 -7.57
C ASP A 235 19.34 6.37 -6.12
N SER A 236 18.64 7.35 -5.56
CA SER A 236 18.85 7.81 -4.19
C SER A 236 18.50 6.77 -3.15
N ALA A 237 17.36 6.08 -3.28
CA ALA A 237 16.96 5.00 -2.38
C ALA A 237 17.78 3.73 -2.62
N GLY A 238 18.27 3.53 -3.85
CA GLY A 238 19.13 2.42 -4.25
C GLY A 238 20.62 2.59 -3.92
N SER A 239 21.03 3.74 -3.41
CA SER A 239 22.48 4.09 -3.23
C SER A 239 23.25 3.19 -2.26
N SER A 240 22.57 2.35 -1.49
CA SER A 240 23.19 1.41 -0.53
C SER A 240 23.09 -0.06 -0.93
N ILE A 241 22.58 -0.38 -2.14
CA ILE A 241 22.36 -1.74 -2.63
C ILE A 241 23.03 -1.99 -3.99
#